data_2865063499722c4c22c54d1a579fdd84
#
_entry.id   2865063499722c4c22c54d1a579fdd84
#
_cell.length_a   1.000
_cell.length_b   1.000
_cell.length_c   1.000
_cell.angle_alpha   90.00
_cell.angle_beta   90.00
_cell.angle_gamma   90.00
#
_symmetry.space_group_name_H-M   'P 1'
#
loop_
_entity.id
_entity.type
_entity.pdbx_description
1 polymer ?
#
loop_
_entity_poly.entity_id
_entity_poly.type
_entity_poly.pdbx_seq_one_letter_code
_entity_poly.pdbx_strand_id
1 'polypeptide(L)'
;EPDSSDGVITVSSLSKTGGVPRYHGALDITKDSSGYMVVNQVNIEQYLYGVVSSEVSSSYSMEALKAQAICARGFTYRKLGCNYRGYDADLDDTTACQVYNNFPETDSSITAVDETAGVVPTYNGEIINAVYFSTSCGTTTTSDQVWGGSMPYTCTRIQNTALDIPYFSNETAFQDFMDGKTDTDVVERNLPMYTWTVSYTDSEM
;
A
#
# COMPACT_ATOMS: atom_id res chain seq x y z
N GLU A 1 -13.26 25.82 -1.33
CA GLU A 1 -13.55 25.53 -2.74
C GLU A 1 -12.26 25.72 -3.55
N PRO A 2 -12.02 24.95 -4.62
CA PRO A 2 -10.82 25.10 -5.43
C PRO A 2 -10.84 26.41 -6.23
N ASP A 3 -9.69 27.09 -6.19
CA ASP A 3 -9.48 28.35 -6.96
C ASP A 3 -9.02 28.07 -8.41
N SER A 4 -8.85 26.79 -8.76
CA SER A 4 -8.33 26.34 -10.05
C SER A 4 -9.39 25.71 -10.94
N SER A 5 -9.26 25.85 -12.25
CA SER A 5 -10.19 25.29 -13.26
C SER A 5 -10.18 23.75 -13.28
N ASP A 6 -9.18 23.11 -12.65
CA ASP A 6 -9.03 21.65 -12.55
C ASP A 6 -9.71 21.05 -11.30
N GLY A 7 -10.32 21.90 -10.45
CA GLY A 7 -11.03 21.45 -9.25
C GLY A 7 -10.12 20.92 -8.14
N VAL A 8 -8.82 21.27 -8.15
CA VAL A 8 -7.82 20.79 -7.20
C VAL A 8 -7.45 21.87 -6.20
N ILE A 9 -7.38 21.50 -4.92
CA ILE A 9 -7.00 22.39 -3.81
C ILE A 9 -5.54 22.13 -3.45
N THR A 10 -4.77 23.21 -3.24
CA THR A 10 -3.42 23.12 -2.68
C THR A 10 -3.35 23.84 -1.34
N VAL A 11 -2.64 23.24 -0.39
CA VAL A 11 -2.35 23.88 0.90
C VAL A 11 -0.86 24.19 0.92
N SER A 12 -0.49 25.42 0.56
CA SER A 12 0.90 25.83 0.32
C SER A 12 1.82 25.71 1.53
N SER A 13 1.26 25.65 2.74
CA SER A 13 2.01 25.42 3.99
C SER A 13 2.32 23.96 4.26
N LEU A 14 1.71 23.01 3.53
CA LEU A 14 2.01 21.59 3.62
C LEU A 14 3.11 21.22 2.62
N SER A 15 4.02 20.34 3.04
CA SER A 15 5.05 19.78 2.18
C SER A 15 5.14 18.29 2.40
N LYS A 16 5.15 17.52 1.32
CA LYS A 16 5.39 16.07 1.29
C LYS A 16 6.63 15.77 0.45
N THR A 17 7.02 14.52 0.33
CA THR A 17 8.25 14.12 -0.39
C THR A 17 8.27 14.63 -1.84
N GLY A 18 7.14 14.57 -2.54
CA GLY A 18 7.00 15.03 -3.92
C GLY A 18 6.66 16.51 -4.08
N GLY A 19 6.64 17.31 -3.00
CA GLY A 19 6.33 18.74 -3.02
C GLY A 19 5.05 19.12 -2.29
N VAL A 20 4.39 20.18 -2.73
CA VAL A 20 3.09 20.61 -2.16
C VAL A 20 2.00 19.67 -2.62
N PRO A 21 1.26 19.04 -1.68
CA PRO A 21 0.21 18.08 -2.04
C PRO A 21 -0.98 18.78 -2.71
N ARG A 22 -1.64 18.05 -3.60
CA ARG A 22 -2.83 18.49 -4.33
C ARG A 22 -4.01 17.61 -3.95
N TYR A 23 -5.15 18.20 -3.65
CA TYR A 23 -6.32 17.50 -3.14
C TYR A 23 -7.53 17.70 -4.07
N HIS A 24 -8.11 16.60 -4.52
CA HIS A 24 -9.45 16.61 -5.12
C HIS A 24 -10.53 16.72 -4.04
N GLY A 25 -11.75 17.10 -4.42
CA GLY A 25 -12.89 17.18 -3.52
C GLY A 25 -12.87 18.39 -2.60
N ALA A 26 -13.13 18.20 -1.31
CA ALA A 26 -13.22 19.28 -0.32
C ALA A 26 -12.24 19.03 0.84
N LEU A 27 -11.82 20.11 1.50
CA LEU A 27 -11.02 20.06 2.71
C LEU A 27 -11.81 20.63 3.88
N ASP A 28 -11.99 19.84 4.93
CA ASP A 28 -12.47 20.29 6.23
C ASP A 28 -11.30 20.57 7.15
N ILE A 29 -11.23 21.80 7.68
CA ILE A 29 -10.15 22.21 8.56
C ILE A 29 -10.74 22.53 9.92
N THR A 30 -10.37 21.73 10.91
CA THR A 30 -10.74 21.94 12.31
C THR A 30 -9.52 22.32 13.14
N LYS A 31 -9.74 23.07 14.22
CA LYS A 31 -8.68 23.47 15.14
C LYS A 31 -9.00 22.96 16.55
N ASP A 32 -8.05 22.34 17.18
CA ASP A 32 -8.08 21.97 18.59
C ASP A 32 -6.88 22.54 19.37
N SER A 33 -6.67 22.06 20.60
CA SER A 33 -5.57 22.48 21.45
C SER A 33 -4.19 21.99 20.95
N SER A 34 -4.14 20.98 20.09
CA SER A 34 -2.92 20.38 19.55
C SER A 34 -2.52 20.99 18.19
N GLY A 35 -3.44 21.65 17.50
CA GLY A 35 -3.15 22.26 16.20
C GLY A 35 -4.33 22.27 15.25
N TYR A 36 -4.04 22.08 13.96
CA TYR A 36 -5.05 21.99 12.91
C TYR A 36 -5.12 20.55 12.39
N MET A 37 -6.36 20.06 12.29
CA MET A 37 -6.70 18.82 11.59
C MET A 37 -7.22 19.20 10.20
N VAL A 38 -6.73 18.52 9.17
CA VAL A 38 -7.21 18.66 7.79
C VAL A 38 -7.76 17.32 7.35
N VAL A 39 -9.04 17.26 7.03
CA VAL A 39 -9.72 16.07 6.50
C VAL A 39 -10.10 16.33 5.05
N ASN A 40 -9.68 15.44 4.15
CA ASN A 40 -10.03 15.51 2.74
C ASN A 40 -11.26 14.64 2.45
N GLN A 41 -12.36 15.29 2.09
CA GLN A 41 -13.55 14.61 1.58
C GLN A 41 -13.45 14.45 0.07
N VAL A 42 -13.23 13.22 -0.39
CA VAL A 42 -12.91 12.94 -1.78
C VAL A 42 -13.60 11.67 -2.28
N ASN A 43 -13.90 11.64 -3.59
CA ASN A 43 -14.35 10.41 -4.25
C ASN A 43 -13.27 9.36 -4.22
N ILE A 44 -13.64 8.08 -4.03
CA ILE A 44 -12.67 6.99 -3.88
C ILE A 44 -11.72 6.86 -5.08
N GLU A 45 -12.20 7.04 -6.31
CA GLU A 45 -11.34 6.94 -7.49
C GLU A 45 -10.31 8.10 -7.51
N GLN A 46 -10.74 9.31 -7.21
CA GLN A 46 -9.83 10.47 -7.09
C GLN A 46 -8.83 10.33 -5.92
N TYR A 47 -9.26 9.72 -4.81
CA TYR A 47 -8.35 9.35 -3.72
C TYR A 47 -7.28 8.37 -4.21
N LEU A 48 -7.67 7.37 -4.99
CA LEU A 48 -6.74 6.36 -5.51
C LEU A 48 -5.73 6.93 -6.51
N TYR A 49 -6.00 8.03 -7.22
CA TYR A 49 -4.98 8.69 -8.05
C TYR A 49 -3.75 9.06 -7.22
N GLY A 50 -3.97 9.67 -6.06
CA GLY A 50 -2.90 10.05 -5.13
C GLY A 50 -2.28 8.88 -4.37
N VAL A 51 -3.04 7.82 -4.09
CA VAL A 51 -2.53 6.60 -3.46
C VAL A 51 -1.62 5.84 -4.41
N VAL A 52 -2.08 5.50 -5.61
CA VAL A 52 -1.29 4.70 -6.56
C VAL A 52 0.02 5.39 -6.90
N SER A 53 0.00 6.72 -7.13
CA SER A 53 1.22 7.50 -7.38
C SER A 53 2.18 7.52 -6.20
N SER A 54 1.68 7.34 -4.97
CA SER A 54 2.48 7.41 -3.75
C SER A 54 3.01 6.06 -3.30
N GLU A 55 2.33 4.97 -3.63
CA GLU A 55 2.69 3.61 -3.20
C GLU A 55 3.60 2.89 -4.20
N VAL A 56 3.46 3.19 -5.50
CA VAL A 56 4.25 2.54 -6.54
C VAL A 56 4.80 3.54 -7.55
N SER A 57 5.98 3.23 -8.12
CA SER A 57 6.55 4.06 -9.17
C SER A 57 5.71 4.04 -10.44
N SER A 58 5.48 5.23 -11.02
CA SER A 58 4.80 5.37 -12.32
C SER A 58 5.51 4.69 -13.50
N SER A 59 6.76 4.25 -13.30
CA SER A 59 7.54 3.49 -14.29
C SER A 59 7.18 2.00 -14.33
N TYR A 60 6.35 1.51 -13.43
CA TYR A 60 5.88 0.13 -13.45
C TYR A 60 4.95 -0.12 -14.65
N SER A 61 4.81 -1.39 -15.03
CA SER A 61 3.89 -1.75 -16.11
C SER A 61 2.45 -1.35 -15.76
N MET A 62 1.64 -1.03 -16.78
CA MET A 62 0.24 -0.65 -16.59
C MET A 62 -0.53 -1.71 -15.79
N GLU A 63 -0.28 -3.00 -16.04
CA GLU A 63 -0.94 -4.08 -15.31
C GLU A 63 -0.55 -4.13 -13.82
N ALA A 64 0.67 -3.77 -13.47
CA ALA A 64 1.09 -3.64 -12.06
C ALA A 64 0.39 -2.45 -11.39
N LEU A 65 0.29 -1.30 -12.06
CA LEU A 65 -0.44 -0.14 -11.57
C LEU A 65 -1.94 -0.45 -11.38
N LYS A 66 -2.56 -1.17 -12.32
CA LYS A 66 -3.95 -1.64 -12.20
C LYS A 66 -4.14 -2.59 -11.02
N ALA A 67 -3.24 -3.54 -10.83
CA ALA A 67 -3.28 -4.45 -9.68
C ALA A 67 -3.19 -3.67 -8.36
N GLN A 68 -2.29 -2.67 -8.29
CA GLN A 68 -2.18 -1.77 -7.13
C GLN A 68 -3.48 -1.00 -6.88
N ALA A 69 -4.09 -0.44 -7.93
CA ALA A 69 -5.35 0.30 -7.81
C ALA A 69 -6.49 -0.59 -7.27
N ILE A 70 -6.60 -1.83 -7.76
CA ILE A 70 -7.61 -2.80 -7.31
C ILE A 70 -7.38 -3.16 -5.83
N CYS A 71 -6.14 -3.46 -5.43
CA CYS A 71 -5.82 -3.77 -4.04
C CYS A 71 -6.07 -2.58 -3.11
N ALA A 72 -5.61 -1.39 -3.47
CA ALA A 72 -5.81 -0.18 -2.69
C ALA A 72 -7.30 0.15 -2.53
N ARG A 73 -8.11 -0.05 -3.58
CA ARG A 73 -9.56 0.14 -3.52
C ARG A 73 -10.22 -0.84 -2.54
N GLY A 74 -9.84 -2.12 -2.56
CA GLY A 74 -10.34 -3.13 -1.62
C GLY A 74 -9.99 -2.77 -0.18
N PHE A 75 -8.76 -2.37 0.08
CA PHE A 75 -8.30 -1.90 1.39
C PHE A 75 -9.14 -0.69 1.86
N THR A 76 -9.30 0.33 1.01
CA THR A 76 -10.08 1.53 1.32
C THR A 76 -11.53 1.19 1.68
N TYR A 77 -12.22 0.39 0.86
CA TYR A 77 -13.61 -0.03 1.13
C TYR A 77 -13.77 -0.70 2.50
N ARG A 78 -12.79 -1.48 2.93
CA ARG A 78 -12.82 -2.15 4.25
C ARG A 78 -12.63 -1.19 5.43
N LYS A 79 -12.22 0.05 5.17
CA LYS A 79 -11.98 1.09 6.18
C LYS A 79 -13.08 2.14 6.24
N LEU A 80 -13.98 2.19 5.25
CA LEU A 80 -15.06 3.17 5.26
C LEU A 80 -15.94 3.00 6.50
N GLY A 81 -16.23 4.13 7.17
CA GLY A 81 -17.01 4.19 8.40
C GLY A 81 -16.23 3.78 9.66
N CYS A 82 -14.90 3.58 9.60
CA CYS A 82 -14.12 3.14 10.75
C CYS A 82 -13.83 4.24 11.79
N ASN A 83 -14.12 5.51 11.49
CA ASN A 83 -13.83 6.65 12.35
C ASN A 83 -12.41 6.59 12.95
N TYR A 84 -11.42 6.70 12.06
CA TYR A 84 -10.01 6.45 12.36
C TYR A 84 -9.52 7.27 13.57
N ARG A 85 -9.11 6.59 14.63
CA ARG A 85 -8.63 7.18 15.90
C ARG A 85 -9.56 8.22 16.54
N GLY A 86 -10.88 8.15 16.26
CA GLY A 86 -11.86 9.11 16.79
C GLY A 86 -11.91 10.44 16.02
N TYR A 87 -11.21 10.54 14.90
CA TYR A 87 -11.36 11.64 13.95
C TYR A 87 -12.52 11.36 12.99
N ASP A 88 -13.15 12.37 12.47
CA ASP A 88 -14.18 12.25 11.42
C ASP A 88 -13.52 11.96 10.06
N ALA A 89 -12.77 10.86 10.00
CA ALA A 89 -12.06 10.39 8.83
C ALA A 89 -11.97 8.85 8.85
N ASP A 90 -11.94 8.23 7.69
CA ASP A 90 -11.86 6.77 7.55
C ASP A 90 -10.42 6.25 7.61
N LEU A 91 -9.48 7.04 7.13
CA LEU A 91 -8.07 6.69 6.93
C LEU A 91 -7.17 7.88 7.29
N ASP A 92 -5.89 7.60 7.56
CA ASP A 92 -4.84 8.61 7.50
C ASP A 92 -4.04 8.51 6.18
N ASP A 93 -3.20 9.49 5.93
CA ASP A 93 -2.41 9.63 4.72
C ASP A 93 -0.98 9.07 4.85
N THR A 94 -0.76 8.17 5.81
CA THR A 94 0.56 7.59 6.13
C THR A 94 0.60 6.08 5.89
N THR A 95 1.77 5.48 6.12
CA THR A 95 1.96 4.02 6.09
C THR A 95 1.15 3.26 7.14
N ALA A 96 0.48 3.92 8.08
CA ALA A 96 -0.45 3.28 9.02
C ALA A 96 -1.75 2.86 8.32
N CYS A 97 -2.12 3.55 7.24
CA CYS A 97 -3.21 3.18 6.34
C CYS A 97 -2.69 3.01 4.91
N GLN A 98 -2.68 4.08 4.12
CA GLN A 98 -2.14 4.12 2.76
C GLN A 98 -1.47 5.48 2.54
N VAL A 99 -0.29 5.49 1.95
CA VAL A 99 0.37 6.76 1.63
C VAL A 99 -0.43 7.51 0.57
N TYR A 100 -0.84 8.73 0.89
CA TYR A 100 -1.70 9.55 0.04
C TYR A 100 -1.05 10.90 -0.26
N ASN A 101 -1.06 11.29 -1.54
CA ASN A 101 -0.52 12.56 -2.04
C ASN A 101 0.95 12.84 -1.64
N ASN A 102 1.76 11.80 -1.43
CA ASN A 102 3.18 11.94 -1.14
C ASN A 102 3.98 12.29 -2.39
N PHE A 103 3.50 11.86 -3.55
CA PHE A 103 4.00 12.22 -4.89
C PHE A 103 2.86 12.72 -5.77
N PRO A 104 3.16 13.52 -6.80
CA PRO A 104 2.17 13.98 -7.76
C PRO A 104 1.51 12.82 -8.51
N GLU A 105 0.24 12.99 -8.80
CA GLU A 105 -0.50 12.11 -9.71
C GLU A 105 0.16 12.12 -11.10
N THR A 106 0.12 10.98 -11.78
CA THR A 106 0.65 10.80 -13.13
C THR A 106 -0.43 10.28 -14.07
N ASP A 107 -0.29 10.54 -15.36
CA ASP A 107 -1.24 10.02 -16.36
C ASP A 107 -1.39 8.49 -16.28
N SER A 108 -0.29 7.78 -15.99
CA SER A 108 -0.32 6.33 -15.85
C SER A 108 -1.07 5.86 -14.59
N SER A 109 -0.92 6.56 -13.46
CA SER A 109 -1.68 6.23 -12.25
C SER A 109 -3.16 6.52 -12.41
N ILE A 110 -3.52 7.65 -12.99
CA ILE A 110 -4.90 8.02 -13.31
C ILE A 110 -5.52 6.98 -14.25
N THR A 111 -4.84 6.66 -15.36
CA THR A 111 -5.30 5.65 -16.33
C THR A 111 -5.53 4.29 -15.66
N ALA A 112 -4.61 3.83 -14.81
CA ALA A 112 -4.72 2.55 -14.13
C ALA A 112 -5.94 2.50 -13.20
N VAL A 113 -6.24 3.57 -12.50
CA VAL A 113 -7.41 3.68 -11.63
C VAL A 113 -8.69 3.71 -12.47
N ASP A 114 -8.74 4.54 -13.51
CA ASP A 114 -9.93 4.70 -14.37
C ASP A 114 -10.28 3.39 -15.09
N GLU A 115 -9.30 2.70 -15.67
CA GLU A 115 -9.51 1.43 -16.36
C GLU A 115 -9.90 0.28 -15.41
N THR A 116 -9.74 0.46 -14.11
CA THR A 116 -10.17 -0.50 -13.08
C THR A 116 -11.26 0.04 -12.16
N ALA A 117 -11.92 1.14 -12.54
CA ALA A 117 -12.91 1.78 -11.70
C ALA A 117 -14.00 0.80 -11.21
N GLY A 118 -14.28 0.81 -9.92
CA GLY A 118 -15.26 -0.06 -9.28
C GLY A 118 -14.83 -1.53 -9.12
N VAL A 119 -13.65 -1.95 -9.63
CA VAL A 119 -13.16 -3.33 -9.48
C VAL A 119 -12.49 -3.47 -8.11
N VAL A 120 -12.90 -4.47 -7.34
CA VAL A 120 -12.36 -4.79 -6.00
C VAL A 120 -12.06 -6.29 -5.88
N PRO A 121 -11.06 -6.70 -5.09
CA PRO A 121 -10.81 -8.10 -4.82
C PRO A 121 -11.83 -8.63 -3.81
N THR A 122 -12.35 -9.84 -4.06
CA THR A 122 -13.34 -10.47 -3.17
C THR A 122 -12.95 -11.90 -2.81
N TYR A 123 -13.42 -12.35 -1.65
CA TYR A 123 -13.37 -13.73 -1.21
C TYR A 123 -14.76 -14.14 -0.73
N ASN A 124 -15.31 -15.20 -1.29
CA ASN A 124 -16.69 -15.67 -1.03
C ASN A 124 -17.76 -14.57 -1.19
N GLY A 125 -17.58 -13.65 -2.12
CA GLY A 125 -18.50 -12.55 -2.41
C GLY A 125 -18.31 -11.31 -1.53
N GLU A 126 -17.44 -11.35 -0.53
CA GLU A 126 -17.12 -10.20 0.33
C GLU A 126 -15.83 -9.51 -0.10
N ILE A 127 -15.80 -8.18 -0.05
CA ILE A 127 -14.59 -7.38 -0.33
C ILE A 127 -13.53 -7.73 0.72
N ILE A 128 -12.33 -8.08 0.28
CA ILE A 128 -11.23 -8.43 1.18
C ILE A 128 -10.45 -7.20 1.66
N ASN A 129 -9.78 -7.34 2.80
CA ASN A 129 -8.73 -6.41 3.24
C ASN A 129 -7.45 -6.73 2.46
N ALA A 130 -7.31 -6.12 1.29
CA ALA A 130 -6.20 -6.39 0.37
C ALA A 130 -4.94 -5.63 0.81
N VAL A 131 -4.23 -6.16 1.77
CA VAL A 131 -2.93 -5.63 2.21
C VAL A 131 -1.85 -5.87 1.15
N TYR A 132 -0.89 -4.96 1.04
CA TYR A 132 0.21 -5.02 0.09
C TYR A 132 1.50 -4.47 0.70
N PHE A 133 2.63 -4.80 0.10
CA PHE A 133 3.95 -4.34 0.50
C PHE A 133 4.91 -4.38 -0.70
N SER A 134 6.03 -3.67 -0.61
CA SER A 134 6.93 -3.49 -1.76
C SER A 134 7.78 -4.70 -2.09
N THR A 135 8.30 -5.39 -1.08
CA THR A 135 9.28 -6.47 -1.27
C THR A 135 9.15 -7.51 -0.16
N SER A 136 9.08 -8.79 -0.55
CA SER A 136 9.24 -9.93 0.37
C SER A 136 10.69 -10.41 0.39
N CYS A 137 11.03 -11.29 1.32
CA CYS A 137 12.28 -12.04 1.26
C CYS A 137 12.15 -13.31 0.38
N GLY A 138 11.27 -13.28 -0.61
CA GLY A 138 10.97 -14.39 -1.52
C GLY A 138 9.77 -15.24 -1.11
N THR A 139 9.13 -14.93 0.02
CA THR A 139 7.91 -15.61 0.49
C THR A 139 7.00 -14.66 1.22
N THR A 140 5.68 -14.88 1.11
CA THR A 140 4.69 -14.22 1.96
C THR A 140 4.45 -15.03 3.23
N THR A 141 3.71 -14.46 4.19
CA THR A 141 3.27 -15.16 5.40
C THR A 141 1.77 -14.98 5.62
N THR A 142 1.21 -15.67 6.59
CA THR A 142 -0.21 -15.61 6.92
C THR A 142 -0.52 -14.44 7.85
N SER A 143 -1.76 -13.94 7.82
CA SER A 143 -2.19 -12.81 8.64
C SER A 143 -2.15 -13.10 10.15
N ASP A 144 -2.38 -14.32 10.56
CA ASP A 144 -2.32 -14.72 11.96
C ASP A 144 -0.91 -14.62 12.54
N GLN A 145 0.13 -14.87 11.74
CA GLN A 145 1.52 -14.70 12.14
C GLN A 145 1.93 -13.22 12.28
N VAL A 146 1.31 -12.33 11.49
CA VAL A 146 1.65 -10.90 11.50
C VAL A 146 0.79 -10.11 12.48
N TRP A 147 -0.52 -10.34 12.49
CA TRP A 147 -1.50 -9.52 13.21
C TRP A 147 -2.33 -10.29 14.25
N GLY A 148 -2.09 -11.59 14.42
CA GLY A 148 -2.80 -12.45 15.38
C GLY A 148 -4.22 -12.84 14.96
N GLY A 149 -4.67 -12.44 13.77
CA GLY A 149 -6.00 -12.74 13.23
C GLY A 149 -5.93 -13.49 11.91
N SER A 150 -6.68 -14.59 11.75
CA SER A 150 -6.67 -15.37 10.51
C SER A 150 -7.58 -14.74 9.47
N MET A 151 -7.02 -14.46 8.30
CA MET A 151 -7.75 -14.11 7.08
C MET A 151 -7.52 -15.21 6.04
N PRO A 152 -8.56 -15.96 5.63
CA PRO A 152 -8.40 -17.19 4.83
C PRO A 152 -7.85 -16.94 3.42
N TYR A 153 -7.82 -15.71 2.96
CA TYR A 153 -7.28 -15.30 1.65
C TYR A 153 -5.82 -14.81 1.76
N THR A 154 -5.24 -14.70 2.96
CA THR A 154 -3.82 -14.43 3.16
C THR A 154 -3.09 -15.73 3.43
N CYS A 155 -2.24 -16.15 2.53
CA CYS A 155 -1.53 -17.43 2.65
C CYS A 155 -0.04 -17.25 2.40
N THR A 156 0.74 -18.15 2.97
CA THR A 156 2.16 -18.26 2.64
C THR A 156 2.31 -18.68 1.18
N ARG A 157 3.11 -17.93 0.41
CA ARG A 157 3.44 -18.24 -0.97
C ARG A 157 4.91 -17.94 -1.22
N ILE A 158 5.63 -18.88 -1.79
CA ILE A 158 6.98 -18.64 -2.32
C ILE A 158 6.83 -17.87 -3.63
N GLN A 159 7.51 -16.73 -3.73
CA GLN A 159 7.47 -15.84 -4.90
C GLN A 159 8.39 -16.37 -6.00
N ASN A 160 8.05 -17.53 -6.54
CA ASN A 160 8.82 -18.23 -7.57
C ASN A 160 7.92 -18.57 -8.77
N THR A 161 8.40 -18.26 -9.97
CA THR A 161 7.66 -18.53 -11.22
C THR A 161 7.64 -19.99 -11.63
N ALA A 162 8.60 -20.79 -11.13
CA ALA A 162 8.77 -22.19 -11.51
C ALA A 162 8.18 -23.21 -10.53
N LEU A 163 7.91 -22.79 -9.29
CA LEU A 163 7.47 -23.68 -8.21
C LEU A 163 6.15 -23.22 -7.62
N ASP A 164 5.13 -24.04 -7.73
CA ASP A 164 3.87 -23.85 -6.97
C ASP A 164 4.00 -24.52 -5.58
N ILE A 165 4.98 -24.07 -4.80
CA ILE A 165 5.19 -24.54 -3.44
C ILE A 165 4.54 -23.54 -2.48
N PRO A 166 3.48 -23.93 -1.78
CA PRO A 166 2.74 -23.01 -0.92
C PRO A 166 3.46 -22.67 0.39
N TYR A 167 4.38 -23.50 0.86
CA TYR A 167 5.11 -23.31 2.12
C TYR A 167 6.36 -24.24 2.17
N PHE A 168 7.28 -23.95 3.10
CA PHE A 168 8.42 -24.82 3.37
C PHE A 168 8.00 -26.00 4.25
N SER A 169 8.48 -27.18 3.93
CA SER A 169 8.12 -28.41 4.63
C SER A 169 8.72 -28.52 6.04
N ASN A 170 9.82 -27.82 6.29
CA ASN A 170 10.53 -27.79 7.56
C ASN A 170 11.52 -26.62 7.62
N GLU A 171 12.09 -26.38 8.81
CA GLU A 171 13.06 -25.31 9.07
C GLU A 171 14.31 -25.40 8.19
N THR A 172 14.82 -26.62 7.96
CA THR A 172 15.99 -26.81 7.10
C THR A 172 15.73 -26.37 5.66
N ALA A 173 14.56 -26.69 5.12
CA ALA A 173 14.17 -26.26 3.78
C ALA A 173 14.03 -24.72 3.69
N PHE A 174 13.50 -24.09 4.74
CA PHE A 174 13.45 -22.63 4.85
C PHE A 174 14.84 -22.02 4.94
N GLN A 175 15.73 -22.58 5.78
CA GLN A 175 17.10 -22.09 5.92
C GLN A 175 17.90 -22.24 4.61
N ASP A 176 17.77 -23.37 3.92
CA ASP A 176 18.42 -23.59 2.62
C ASP A 176 17.91 -22.60 1.55
N PHE A 177 16.65 -22.22 1.60
CA PHE A 177 16.09 -21.18 0.76
C PHE A 177 16.68 -19.80 1.10
N MET A 178 16.74 -19.44 2.39
CA MET A 178 17.30 -18.15 2.84
C MET A 178 18.79 -18.04 2.50
N ASP A 179 19.54 -19.14 2.65
CA ASP A 179 20.97 -19.23 2.29
C ASP A 179 21.21 -19.23 0.76
N GLY A 180 20.15 -19.23 -0.05
CA GLY A 180 20.26 -19.27 -1.51
C GLY A 180 20.77 -20.59 -2.07
N LYS A 181 20.69 -21.68 -1.30
CA LYS A 181 21.14 -23.02 -1.70
C LYS A 181 20.13 -23.73 -2.59
N THR A 182 18.87 -23.35 -2.52
CA THR A 182 17.84 -23.83 -3.45
C THR A 182 17.86 -22.94 -4.69
N ASP A 183 17.99 -23.56 -5.85
CA ASP A 183 17.89 -22.87 -7.14
C ASP A 183 16.44 -22.47 -7.36
N THR A 184 16.10 -21.29 -6.86
CA THR A 184 14.77 -20.77 -6.91
C THR A 184 14.81 -19.47 -7.69
N ASP A 185 14.17 -19.43 -8.83
CA ASP A 185 13.89 -18.21 -9.59
C ASP A 185 12.88 -17.33 -8.81
N VAL A 186 13.34 -16.83 -7.66
CA VAL A 186 12.55 -15.88 -6.89
C VAL A 186 12.52 -14.55 -7.62
N VAL A 187 11.33 -14.09 -7.91
CA VAL A 187 11.10 -12.86 -8.70
C VAL A 187 11.82 -11.65 -8.10
N GLU A 188 11.90 -11.57 -6.78
CA GLU A 188 12.44 -10.44 -6.04
C GLU A 188 13.93 -10.56 -5.67
N ARG A 189 14.60 -11.66 -6.01
CA ARG A 189 15.99 -11.96 -5.57
C ARG A 189 16.99 -10.82 -5.80
N ASN A 190 16.83 -10.08 -6.87
CA ASN A 190 17.73 -9.00 -7.26
C ASN A 190 17.28 -7.62 -6.76
N LEU A 191 16.22 -7.53 -5.97
CA LEU A 191 15.76 -6.26 -5.42
C LEU A 191 16.60 -5.84 -4.21
N PRO A 192 16.89 -4.55 -4.03
CA PRO A 192 17.77 -4.04 -2.97
C PRO A 192 17.34 -4.42 -1.55
N MET A 193 16.04 -4.64 -1.34
CA MET A 193 15.47 -4.96 -0.03
C MET A 193 15.21 -6.46 0.18
N TYR A 194 15.65 -7.30 -0.75
CA TYR A 194 15.43 -8.74 -0.65
C TYR A 194 16.13 -9.38 0.55
N THR A 195 17.38 -9.01 0.78
CA THR A 195 18.14 -9.39 1.98
C THR A 195 18.96 -8.22 2.49
N TRP A 196 19.15 -8.15 3.80
CA TRP A 196 20.01 -7.15 4.43
C TRP A 196 20.77 -7.76 5.59
N THR A 197 21.88 -7.15 5.96
CA THR A 197 22.67 -7.50 7.14
C THR A 197 22.78 -6.28 8.06
N VAL A 198 22.50 -6.48 9.32
CA VAL A 198 22.73 -5.49 10.38
C VAL A 198 23.80 -6.05 11.31
N SER A 199 24.84 -5.25 11.57
CA SER A 199 25.90 -5.60 12.50
C SER A 199 25.84 -4.70 13.71
N TYR A 200 25.88 -5.27 14.89
CA TYR A 200 25.95 -4.57 16.17
C TYR A 200 27.30 -4.80 16.81
N THR A 201 27.84 -3.82 17.47
CA THR A 201 28.98 -3.97 18.37
C THR A 201 28.51 -4.44 19.74
N ASP A 202 29.39 -5.01 20.54
CA ASP A 202 29.07 -5.46 21.91
C ASP A 202 28.50 -4.34 22.81
N SER A 203 28.79 -3.09 22.48
CA SER A 203 28.30 -1.91 23.22
C SER A 203 26.92 -1.44 22.76
N GLU A 204 26.39 -1.97 21.65
CA GLU A 204 25.06 -1.66 21.11
C GLU A 204 24.02 -2.73 21.43
N MET A 205 24.45 -3.87 22.00
CA MET A 205 23.61 -4.93 22.54
C MET A 205 23.45 -4.79 24.06
#